data_cdf0590a4ec9bc2fbb58cedba6090311
#
_entry.id   cdf0590a4ec9bc2fbb58cedba6090311
#
_cell.length_a   1.000
_cell.length_b   1.000
_cell.length_c   1.000
_cell.angle_alpha   90.00
_cell.angle_beta   90.00
_cell.angle_gamma   90.00
#
_symmetry.space_group_name_H-M   'P 1'
#
loop_
_entity.id
_entity.type
_entity.pdbx_description
1 polymer ?
#
loop_
_entity_poly.entity_id
_entity_poly.type
_entity_poly.pdbx_seq_one_letter_code
_entity_poly.pdbx_strand_id
1 'polypeptide(L)'
;RVIAPYASMLALMAAPRAAVENLMRLEALGALGEYGFYEALDFTPQRLRAEVPFETVKSYMAHHQGMSLCAAANALTDGALAKCFLRVPEVRAMSLLLAEKRPSLALTIRAFRSASTGEEKPLPRRESKPRVVTRLGTVPETQLLTNGRYTVFLTDHGLSYSRCGETLLTRFRPDPLRADSGIHFLVRDGGHVWSLAGAPANTQADAYRVTLEPYKVTYERRDGSISSRLAICVSPRHDGEIRHLILKNDGLEPHELEVGVFAEIALATQEEDLAHPAFVKLTVDAQLEGDTLLFTR
;
A
#
# COMPACT_ATOMS: atom_id res chain seq x y z
N ARG A 1 -28.55 4.68 9.05
CA ARG A 1 -27.54 4.50 10.10
C ARG A 1 -27.51 3.04 10.53
N VAL A 2 -26.32 2.50 10.78
CA VAL A 2 -26.12 1.15 11.31
C VAL A 2 -25.53 1.26 12.71
N ILE A 3 -26.07 0.50 13.64
CA ILE A 3 -25.60 0.46 15.04
C ILE A 3 -25.11 -0.95 15.33
N ALA A 4 -23.85 -1.08 15.70
CA ALA A 4 -23.22 -2.37 16.00
C ALA A 4 -23.03 -2.54 17.53
N PRO A 5 -23.56 -3.61 18.15
CA PRO A 5 -23.42 -3.84 19.58
C PRO A 5 -21.98 -3.96 20.06
N TYR A 6 -21.06 -4.51 19.25
CA TYR A 6 -19.65 -4.62 19.61
C TYR A 6 -19.00 -3.26 19.90
N ALA A 7 -19.47 -2.18 19.23
CA ALA A 7 -18.96 -0.83 19.50
C ALA A 7 -19.34 -0.36 20.91
N SER A 8 -20.51 -0.75 21.41
CA SER A 8 -20.91 -0.51 22.81
C SER A 8 -20.08 -1.34 23.78
N MET A 9 -19.72 -2.57 23.40
CA MET A 9 -18.80 -3.39 24.20
C MET A 9 -17.41 -2.74 24.32
N LEU A 10 -16.87 -2.18 23.23
CA LEU A 10 -15.61 -1.43 23.26
C LEU A 10 -15.68 -0.18 24.15
N ALA A 11 -16.84 0.47 24.21
CA ALA A 11 -17.06 1.64 25.05
C ALA A 11 -17.04 1.33 26.56
N LEU A 12 -17.10 0.04 26.99
CA LEU A 12 -17.00 -0.36 28.39
C LEU A 12 -15.72 0.14 29.06
N MET A 13 -14.64 0.26 28.31
CA MET A 13 -13.35 0.74 28.85
C MET A 13 -13.34 2.25 29.12
N ALA A 14 -14.19 3.02 28.46
CA ALA A 14 -14.23 4.48 28.57
C ALA A 14 -15.44 4.98 29.39
N ALA A 15 -16.61 4.38 29.22
CA ALA A 15 -17.87 4.81 29.83
C ALA A 15 -18.73 3.60 30.19
N PRO A 16 -18.36 2.79 31.21
CA PRO A 16 -18.96 1.49 31.48
C PRO A 16 -20.47 1.56 31.73
N ARG A 17 -20.96 2.54 32.48
CA ARG A 17 -22.40 2.66 32.78
C ARG A 17 -23.21 2.93 31.52
N ALA A 18 -22.80 3.93 30.72
CA ALA A 18 -23.50 4.27 29.50
C ALA A 18 -23.45 3.12 28.47
N ALA A 19 -22.33 2.40 28.42
CA ALA A 19 -22.18 1.24 27.55
C ALA A 19 -23.14 0.11 27.92
N VAL A 20 -23.26 -0.23 29.23
CA VAL A 20 -24.20 -1.24 29.72
C VAL A 20 -25.65 -0.83 29.46
N GLU A 21 -26.02 0.42 29.77
CA GLU A 21 -27.35 0.94 29.46
C GLU A 21 -27.69 0.84 27.99
N ASN A 22 -26.73 1.12 27.11
CA ASN A 22 -26.95 0.99 25.65
C ASN A 22 -27.08 -0.47 25.21
N LEU A 23 -26.28 -1.39 25.78
CA LEU A 23 -26.39 -2.83 25.50
C LEU A 23 -27.75 -3.37 25.92
N MET A 24 -28.28 -2.97 27.09
CA MET A 24 -29.63 -3.34 27.55
C MET A 24 -30.71 -2.81 26.58
N ARG A 25 -30.55 -1.61 26.04
CA ARG A 25 -31.47 -1.08 25.01
C ARG A 25 -31.39 -1.89 23.72
N LEU A 26 -30.19 -2.27 23.28
CA LEU A 26 -30.00 -3.10 22.10
C LEU A 26 -30.58 -4.52 22.29
N GLU A 27 -30.44 -5.09 23.47
CA GLU A 27 -31.11 -6.35 23.85
C GLU A 27 -32.63 -6.24 23.75
N ALA A 28 -33.22 -5.18 24.31
CA ALA A 28 -34.66 -4.92 24.25
C ALA A 28 -35.16 -4.73 22.81
N LEU A 29 -34.32 -4.31 21.88
CA LEU A 29 -34.59 -4.23 20.45
C LEU A 29 -34.39 -5.57 19.71
N GLY A 30 -34.06 -6.66 20.41
CA GLY A 30 -33.84 -7.98 19.82
C GLY A 30 -32.47 -8.16 19.14
N ALA A 31 -31.48 -7.38 19.56
CA ALA A 31 -30.10 -7.54 19.05
C ALA A 31 -29.33 -8.70 19.69
N LEU A 32 -29.85 -9.35 20.73
CA LEU A 32 -29.23 -10.50 21.39
C LEU A 32 -29.79 -11.80 20.83
N GLY A 33 -28.91 -12.70 20.40
CA GLY A 33 -29.25 -14.02 19.90
C GLY A 33 -28.61 -15.15 20.72
N GLU A 34 -28.68 -16.37 20.21
CA GLU A 34 -28.21 -17.58 20.91
C GLU A 34 -26.70 -17.53 21.26
N TYR A 35 -25.88 -16.94 20.38
CA TYR A 35 -24.42 -16.89 20.55
C TYR A 35 -23.91 -15.50 20.95
N GLY A 36 -24.75 -14.64 21.52
CA GLY A 36 -24.43 -13.28 21.90
C GLY A 36 -25.10 -12.23 21.02
N PHE A 37 -24.58 -11.01 21.01
CA PHE A 37 -25.13 -9.94 20.20
C PHE A 37 -24.89 -10.18 18.72
N TYR A 38 -25.95 -9.97 17.91
CA TYR A 38 -25.87 -9.95 16.45
C TYR A 38 -24.97 -8.81 15.95
N GLU A 39 -24.60 -8.86 14.70
CA GLU A 39 -23.66 -7.94 14.06
C GLU A 39 -24.10 -6.49 14.15
N ALA A 40 -25.34 -6.20 13.79
CA ALA A 40 -25.84 -4.82 13.76
C ALA A 40 -27.37 -4.73 13.72
N LEU A 41 -27.87 -3.55 14.07
CA LEU A 41 -29.20 -3.06 13.75
C LEU A 41 -29.10 -2.00 12.64
N ASP A 42 -29.68 -2.23 11.48
CA ASP A 42 -29.66 -1.32 10.34
C ASP A 42 -30.92 -0.46 10.30
N PHE A 43 -30.76 0.84 10.47
CA PHE A 43 -31.78 1.87 10.40
C PHE A 43 -31.73 2.64 9.08
N THR A 44 -31.09 2.10 8.03
CA THR A 44 -30.93 2.78 6.74
C THR A 44 -32.22 2.67 5.92
N PRO A 45 -33.00 3.75 5.71
CA PRO A 45 -34.32 3.68 5.10
C PRO A 45 -34.36 2.98 3.73
N GLN A 46 -33.28 3.14 2.94
CA GLN A 46 -33.17 2.55 1.60
C GLN A 46 -33.06 1.02 1.60
N ARG A 47 -32.74 0.43 2.76
CA ARG A 47 -32.54 -1.02 2.93
C ARG A 47 -33.66 -1.69 3.70
N LEU A 48 -34.56 -0.89 4.29
CA LEU A 48 -35.66 -1.39 5.09
C LEU A 48 -36.85 -1.73 4.21
N ARG A 49 -37.60 -2.76 4.62
CA ARG A 49 -38.94 -3.03 4.06
C ARG A 49 -39.90 -1.96 4.54
N ALA A 50 -40.97 -1.73 3.77
CA ALA A 50 -42.01 -0.78 4.17
C ALA A 50 -42.53 -1.10 5.59
N GLU A 51 -42.66 -0.06 6.44
CA GLU A 51 -43.17 -0.11 7.81
C GLU A 51 -42.28 -0.75 8.88
N VAL A 52 -41.02 -1.18 8.55
CA VAL A 52 -40.11 -1.73 9.53
C VAL A 52 -39.13 -0.62 9.97
N PRO A 53 -39.02 -0.32 11.28
CA PRO A 53 -38.16 0.78 11.78
C PRO A 53 -36.64 0.47 11.67
N PHE A 54 -36.28 -0.79 11.68
CA PHE A 54 -34.90 -1.28 11.51
C PHE A 54 -34.90 -2.76 11.16
N GLU A 55 -33.79 -3.24 10.60
CA GLU A 55 -33.53 -4.66 10.33
C GLU A 55 -32.36 -5.15 11.20
N THR A 56 -32.50 -6.35 11.80
CA THR A 56 -31.41 -6.97 12.56
C THR A 56 -30.54 -7.81 11.63
N VAL A 57 -29.26 -7.49 11.53
CA VAL A 57 -28.27 -8.25 10.77
C VAL A 57 -27.86 -9.47 11.60
N LYS A 58 -28.57 -10.59 11.40
CA LYS A 58 -28.42 -11.85 12.16
C LYS A 58 -27.19 -12.63 11.72
N SER A 59 -26.02 -12.09 11.94
CA SER A 59 -24.72 -12.74 11.73
C SER A 59 -23.81 -12.50 12.93
N TYR A 60 -22.76 -13.31 13.04
CA TYR A 60 -21.74 -13.19 14.09
C TYR A 60 -20.37 -13.15 13.44
N MET A 61 -19.68 -12.04 13.58
CA MET A 61 -18.31 -11.92 13.10
C MET A 61 -17.33 -12.27 14.23
N ALA A 62 -16.50 -13.27 14.03
CA ALA A 62 -15.57 -13.78 15.04
C ALA A 62 -14.68 -12.69 15.64
N HIS A 63 -14.18 -11.77 14.82
CA HIS A 63 -13.34 -10.67 15.29
C HIS A 63 -14.13 -9.67 16.17
N HIS A 64 -15.41 -9.36 15.85
CA HIS A 64 -16.24 -8.49 16.69
C HIS A 64 -16.59 -9.14 18.01
N GLN A 65 -16.83 -10.46 18.02
CA GLN A 65 -17.02 -11.20 19.28
C GLN A 65 -15.73 -11.21 20.10
N GLY A 66 -14.58 -11.44 19.48
CA GLY A 66 -13.27 -11.37 20.15
C GLY A 66 -12.97 -9.99 20.73
N MET A 67 -13.24 -8.92 19.96
CA MET A 67 -13.09 -7.53 20.44
C MET A 67 -14.01 -7.26 21.64
N SER A 68 -15.24 -7.73 21.60
CA SER A 68 -16.21 -7.62 22.71
C SER A 68 -15.72 -8.30 23.98
N LEU A 69 -15.22 -9.53 23.85
CA LEU A 69 -14.66 -10.28 24.99
C LEU A 69 -13.40 -9.60 25.57
N CYS A 70 -12.50 -9.14 24.71
CA CYS A 70 -11.31 -8.40 25.14
C CYS A 70 -11.66 -7.08 25.85
N ALA A 71 -12.67 -6.36 25.35
CA ALA A 71 -13.14 -5.13 25.99
C ALA A 71 -13.77 -5.39 27.36
N ALA A 72 -14.62 -6.42 27.47
CA ALA A 72 -15.21 -6.84 28.75
C ALA A 72 -14.13 -7.29 29.76
N ALA A 73 -13.17 -8.11 29.29
CA ALA A 73 -12.05 -8.53 30.12
C ALA A 73 -11.23 -7.35 30.63
N ASN A 74 -10.90 -6.40 29.77
CA ASN A 74 -10.18 -5.20 30.20
C ASN A 74 -10.98 -4.33 31.15
N ALA A 75 -12.29 -4.16 30.94
CA ALA A 75 -13.15 -3.39 31.85
C ALA A 75 -13.26 -4.01 33.25
N LEU A 76 -13.32 -5.36 33.33
CA LEU A 76 -13.44 -6.11 34.59
C LEU A 76 -12.10 -6.28 35.32
N THR A 77 -10.97 -6.20 34.62
CA THR A 77 -9.64 -6.47 35.18
C THR A 77 -8.71 -5.25 35.17
N ASP A 78 -9.28 -4.05 35.14
CA ASP A 78 -8.52 -2.79 35.09
C ASP A 78 -7.47 -2.77 33.97
N GLY A 79 -7.85 -3.20 32.76
CA GLY A 79 -7.04 -3.15 31.59
C GLY A 79 -5.89 -4.19 31.54
N ALA A 80 -6.05 -5.36 32.12
CA ALA A 80 -4.98 -6.35 32.21
C ALA A 80 -4.43 -6.76 30.84
N LEU A 81 -5.28 -6.97 29.83
CA LEU A 81 -4.83 -7.31 28.49
C LEU A 81 -4.07 -6.16 27.81
N ALA A 82 -4.58 -4.92 27.94
CA ALA A 82 -3.90 -3.74 27.44
C ALA A 82 -2.54 -3.53 28.12
N LYS A 83 -2.46 -3.72 29.43
CA LYS A 83 -1.21 -3.66 30.20
C LYS A 83 -0.21 -4.73 29.74
N CYS A 84 -0.68 -5.96 29.47
CA CYS A 84 0.18 -7.01 28.91
C CYS A 84 0.72 -6.63 27.53
N PHE A 85 -0.10 -6.09 26.65
CA PHE A 85 0.30 -5.66 25.31
C PHE A 85 1.33 -4.52 25.36
N LEU A 86 1.16 -3.54 26.25
CA LEU A 86 2.10 -2.45 26.47
C LEU A 86 3.44 -2.86 27.12
N ARG A 87 3.60 -4.14 27.54
CA ARG A 87 4.90 -4.64 27.97
C ARG A 87 5.86 -4.90 26.82
N VAL A 88 5.34 -5.06 25.60
CA VAL A 88 6.16 -5.17 24.38
C VAL A 88 6.82 -3.81 24.14
N PRO A 89 8.17 -3.72 24.10
CA PRO A 89 8.88 -2.43 24.02
C PRO A 89 8.48 -1.60 22.78
N GLU A 90 8.29 -2.25 21.64
CA GLU A 90 7.91 -1.63 20.37
C GLU A 90 6.51 -0.99 20.49
N VAL A 91 5.57 -1.70 21.06
CA VAL A 91 4.20 -1.20 21.28
C VAL A 91 4.20 -0.02 22.25
N ARG A 92 4.98 -0.11 23.32
CA ARG A 92 5.12 0.98 24.28
C ARG A 92 5.74 2.23 23.65
N ALA A 93 6.73 2.08 22.79
CA ALA A 93 7.32 3.19 22.05
C ALA A 93 6.30 3.90 21.15
N MET A 94 5.42 3.14 20.49
CA MET A 94 4.36 3.68 19.65
C MET A 94 3.20 4.31 20.43
N SER A 95 3.06 4.05 21.72
CA SER A 95 1.96 4.62 22.52
C SER A 95 1.98 6.16 22.57
N LEU A 96 3.13 6.77 22.38
CA LEU A 96 3.27 8.23 22.27
C LEU A 96 2.48 8.81 21.10
N LEU A 97 2.34 8.06 19.99
CA LEU A 97 1.57 8.49 18.82
C LEU A 97 0.07 8.61 19.11
N LEU A 98 -0.44 7.84 20.08
CA LEU A 98 -1.84 7.93 20.50
C LEU A 98 -2.15 9.24 21.24
N ALA A 99 -1.14 9.91 21.80
CA ALA A 99 -1.27 11.18 22.48
C ALA A 99 -1.08 12.39 21.54
N GLU A 100 -0.77 12.15 20.27
CA GLU A 100 -0.57 13.22 19.28
C GLU A 100 -1.89 13.94 19.02
N LYS A 101 -1.93 15.22 19.39
CA LYS A 101 -3.07 16.08 19.09
C LYS A 101 -2.88 16.66 17.68
N ARG A 102 -3.80 16.36 16.78
CA ARG A 102 -3.88 17.11 15.52
C ARG A 102 -4.01 18.59 15.84
N PRO A 103 -3.11 19.46 15.34
CA PRO A 103 -3.33 20.89 15.45
C PRO A 103 -4.66 21.21 14.75
N SER A 104 -5.55 21.91 15.43
CA SER A 104 -6.85 22.34 14.90
C SER A 104 -6.75 23.44 13.85
N LEU A 105 -5.56 23.75 13.39
CA LEU A 105 -5.33 24.57 12.22
C LEU A 105 -5.78 23.77 10.99
N ALA A 106 -7.06 23.93 10.66
CA ALA A 106 -7.47 23.77 9.28
C ALA A 106 -6.58 24.71 8.47
N LEU A 107 -5.57 24.15 7.81
CA LEU A 107 -4.94 24.83 6.69
C LEU A 107 -6.06 25.09 5.70
N THR A 108 -6.67 26.28 5.81
CA THR A 108 -7.51 26.79 4.75
C THR A 108 -6.54 26.97 3.58
N ILE A 109 -6.40 25.94 2.77
CA ILE A 109 -5.82 26.07 1.44
C ILE A 109 -6.81 27.02 0.76
N ARG A 110 -6.52 28.34 0.83
CA ARG A 110 -7.14 29.27 -0.09
C ARG A 110 -6.76 28.74 -1.46
N ALA A 111 -7.73 28.11 -2.12
CA ALA A 111 -7.62 27.89 -3.53
C ALA A 111 -7.29 29.26 -4.11
N PHE A 112 -6.04 29.47 -4.52
CA PHE A 112 -5.70 30.56 -5.38
C PHE A 112 -6.52 30.33 -6.65
N ARG A 113 -7.70 30.96 -6.72
CA ARG A 113 -8.36 31.20 -7.98
C ARG A 113 -7.41 32.16 -8.72
N SER A 114 -6.51 31.55 -9.50
CA SER A 114 -5.83 32.28 -10.55
C SER A 114 -6.92 32.78 -11.49
N ALA A 115 -7.30 34.02 -11.32
CA ALA A 115 -8.02 34.75 -12.36
C ALA A 115 -7.02 35.04 -13.48
N SER A 116 -6.65 34.04 -14.25
CA SER A 116 -5.90 34.24 -15.49
C SER A 116 -6.89 34.31 -16.64
N THR A 117 -7.49 35.49 -16.82
CA THR A 117 -7.87 35.99 -18.13
C THR A 117 -6.61 36.55 -18.80
N GLY A 118 -5.69 35.69 -19.14
CA GLY A 118 -4.50 36.02 -19.92
C GLY A 118 -4.23 34.83 -20.82
N GLU A 119 -4.04 35.13 -22.12
CA GLU A 119 -3.54 34.16 -23.08
C GLU A 119 -2.40 33.37 -22.45
N GLU A 120 -2.56 32.04 -22.32
CA GLU A 120 -1.48 31.16 -21.90
C GLU A 120 -0.34 31.31 -22.90
N LYS A 121 0.66 32.12 -22.57
CA LYS A 121 1.92 32.07 -23.30
C LYS A 121 2.46 30.65 -23.15
N PRO A 122 2.71 29.94 -24.27
CA PRO A 122 3.30 28.63 -24.20
C PRO A 122 4.59 28.73 -23.38
N LEU A 123 4.63 27.98 -22.27
CA LEU A 123 5.84 27.90 -21.45
C LEU A 123 6.99 27.46 -22.36
N PRO A 124 8.16 28.14 -22.30
CA PRO A 124 9.30 27.74 -23.11
C PRO A 124 9.59 26.27 -22.81
N ARG A 125 9.65 25.46 -23.87
CA ARG A 125 9.97 24.03 -23.79
C ARG A 125 11.38 23.92 -23.20
N ARG A 126 11.48 23.73 -21.89
CA ARG A 126 12.76 23.46 -21.25
C ARG A 126 13.22 22.11 -21.75
N GLU A 127 14.35 22.08 -22.45
CA GLU A 127 15.05 20.82 -22.72
C GLU A 127 15.39 20.19 -21.37
N SER A 128 14.71 19.11 -21.03
CA SER A 128 14.98 18.36 -19.82
C SER A 128 16.28 17.59 -20.00
N LYS A 129 17.34 18.04 -19.37
CA LYS A 129 18.61 17.31 -19.36
C LYS A 129 18.47 16.06 -18.52
N PRO A 130 19.10 14.93 -18.92
CA PRO A 130 19.15 13.72 -18.09
C PRO A 130 19.74 14.03 -16.72
N ARG A 131 19.10 13.51 -15.67
CA ARG A 131 19.65 13.53 -14.32
C ARG A 131 20.40 12.22 -14.08
N VAL A 132 21.62 12.30 -13.58
CA VAL A 132 22.46 11.13 -13.32
C VAL A 132 22.73 11.04 -11.83
N VAL A 133 22.39 9.90 -11.23
CA VAL A 133 22.61 9.57 -9.82
C VAL A 133 23.66 8.48 -9.76
N THR A 134 24.76 8.74 -9.07
CA THR A 134 25.85 7.77 -8.84
C THR A 134 26.04 7.42 -7.36
N ARG A 135 25.33 8.12 -6.49
CA ARG A 135 25.25 7.88 -5.05
C ARG A 135 23.81 8.00 -4.59
N LEU A 136 23.32 6.95 -3.96
CA LEU A 136 21.99 6.96 -3.36
C LEU A 136 21.99 7.89 -2.13
N GLY A 137 21.07 8.85 -2.13
CA GLY A 137 20.85 9.77 -1.01
C GLY A 137 19.83 9.22 -0.01
N THR A 138 19.63 9.94 1.09
CA THR A 138 18.54 9.64 2.05
C THR A 138 17.16 9.98 1.49
N VAL A 139 17.09 10.92 0.55
CA VAL A 139 15.87 11.28 -0.19
C VAL A 139 16.03 10.75 -1.61
N PRO A 140 15.14 9.85 -2.06
CA PRO A 140 15.23 9.28 -3.40
C PRO A 140 14.97 10.31 -4.49
N GLU A 141 15.75 10.25 -5.57
CA GLU A 141 15.43 10.92 -6.84
C GLU A 141 14.34 10.13 -7.56
N THR A 142 13.35 10.82 -8.07
CA THR A 142 12.17 10.20 -8.68
C THR A 142 11.98 10.58 -10.14
N GLN A 143 11.37 9.67 -10.91
CA GLN A 143 10.95 9.91 -12.28
C GLN A 143 9.57 9.32 -12.54
N LEU A 144 8.75 10.08 -13.24
CA LEU A 144 7.45 9.64 -13.75
C LEU A 144 7.53 9.46 -15.26
N LEU A 145 7.23 8.25 -15.73
CA LEU A 145 7.09 7.93 -17.16
C LEU A 145 5.61 7.72 -17.47
N THR A 146 5.07 8.39 -18.48
CA THR A 146 3.65 8.27 -18.80
C THR A 146 3.37 8.55 -20.27
N ASN A 147 2.32 7.89 -20.79
CA ASN A 147 1.72 8.20 -22.10
C ASN A 147 0.35 8.93 -21.95
N GLY A 148 0.03 9.38 -20.72
CA GLY A 148 -1.23 10.03 -20.39
C GLY A 148 -2.27 9.07 -19.77
N ARG A 149 -2.19 7.76 -20.02
CA ARG A 149 -3.09 6.75 -19.48
C ARG A 149 -2.34 5.70 -18.65
N TYR A 150 -1.26 5.15 -19.18
CA TYR A 150 -0.36 4.27 -18.45
C TYR A 150 0.76 5.08 -17.81
N THR A 151 1.03 4.82 -16.54
CA THR A 151 2.01 5.58 -15.76
C THR A 151 2.88 4.65 -14.94
N VAL A 152 4.19 4.89 -14.97
CA VAL A 152 5.18 4.22 -14.13
C VAL A 152 5.91 5.26 -13.29
N PHE A 153 5.85 5.12 -11.99
CA PHE A 153 6.67 5.87 -11.03
C PHE A 153 7.90 5.06 -10.69
N LEU A 154 9.05 5.69 -10.67
CA LEU A 154 10.35 5.05 -10.43
C LEU A 154 11.19 5.92 -9.49
N THR A 155 12.01 5.27 -8.66
CA THR A 155 13.01 5.92 -7.84
C THR A 155 14.40 5.43 -8.20
N ASP A 156 15.43 6.21 -7.87
CA ASP A 156 16.83 5.81 -8.03
C ASP A 156 17.23 4.60 -7.16
N HIS A 157 16.46 4.30 -6.11
CA HIS A 157 16.62 3.10 -5.27
C HIS A 157 15.93 1.86 -5.83
N GLY A 158 15.14 1.98 -6.91
CA GLY A 158 14.42 0.87 -7.54
C GLY A 158 13.01 0.62 -7.04
N LEU A 159 12.49 1.45 -6.15
CA LEU A 159 11.06 1.41 -5.82
C LEU A 159 10.27 1.91 -7.01
N SER A 160 9.13 1.29 -7.27
CA SER A 160 8.27 1.68 -8.38
C SER A 160 6.82 1.31 -8.14
N TYR A 161 5.94 1.88 -8.93
CA TYR A 161 4.60 1.32 -9.17
C TYR A 161 4.18 1.60 -10.60
N SER A 162 3.29 0.75 -11.11
CA SER A 162 2.67 0.90 -12.42
C SER A 162 1.17 1.00 -12.27
N ARG A 163 0.52 1.91 -12.99
CA ARG A 163 -0.94 2.07 -13.02
C ARG A 163 -1.45 2.34 -14.44
N CYS A 164 -2.69 1.96 -14.69
CA CYS A 164 -3.44 2.31 -15.90
C CYS A 164 -4.73 3.03 -15.48
N GLY A 165 -4.88 4.30 -15.84
CA GLY A 165 -5.95 5.14 -15.32
C GLY A 165 -5.91 5.19 -13.79
N GLU A 166 -7.02 4.80 -13.13
CA GLU A 166 -7.12 4.75 -11.67
C GLU A 166 -6.68 3.40 -11.07
N THR A 167 -6.45 2.37 -11.90
CA THR A 167 -6.12 1.03 -11.45
C THR A 167 -4.61 0.87 -11.25
N LEU A 168 -4.17 0.56 -10.04
CA LEU A 168 -2.83 0.08 -9.75
C LEU A 168 -2.66 -1.32 -10.33
N LEU A 169 -1.62 -1.51 -11.11
CA LEU A 169 -1.21 -2.83 -11.62
C LEU A 169 -0.27 -3.50 -10.64
N THR A 170 0.68 -2.74 -10.10
CA THR A 170 1.57 -3.19 -9.03
C THR A 170 1.30 -2.41 -7.75
N ARG A 171 1.39 -3.10 -6.62
CA ARG A 171 1.14 -2.51 -5.31
C ARG A 171 2.16 -1.43 -4.97
N PHE A 172 1.65 -0.33 -4.42
CA PHE A 172 2.46 0.74 -3.87
C PHE A 172 2.14 0.95 -2.40
N ARG A 173 3.15 0.88 -1.54
CA ARG A 173 3.04 1.21 -0.12
C ARG A 173 3.93 2.41 0.17
N PRO A 174 3.36 3.51 0.66
CA PRO A 174 4.14 4.71 1.02
C PRO A 174 4.84 4.53 2.38
N ASP A 175 5.52 3.41 2.57
CA ASP A 175 6.28 3.11 3.78
C ASP A 175 7.77 3.24 3.49
N PRO A 176 8.46 4.24 4.08
CA PRO A 176 9.89 4.48 3.83
C PRO A 176 10.79 3.36 4.35
N LEU A 177 10.28 2.49 5.23
CA LEU A 177 11.04 1.36 5.78
C LEU A 177 10.90 0.09 4.92
N ARG A 178 9.95 0.06 3.99
CA ARG A 178 9.69 -1.08 3.10
C ARG A 178 10.13 -0.75 1.69
N ALA A 179 11.10 -1.52 1.22
CA ALA A 179 11.67 -1.37 -0.12
C ALA A 179 11.16 -2.44 -1.10
N ASP A 180 9.89 -2.86 -0.95
CA ASP A 180 9.30 -3.98 -1.68
C ASP A 180 8.23 -3.58 -2.73
N SER A 181 8.01 -2.27 -2.93
CA SER A 181 7.02 -1.80 -3.91
C SER A 181 7.56 -1.78 -5.33
N GLY A 182 6.84 -2.40 -6.26
CA GLY A 182 7.13 -2.37 -7.69
C GLY A 182 7.48 -3.71 -8.31
N ILE A 183 8.15 -3.65 -9.47
CA ILE A 183 8.68 -4.82 -10.18
C ILE A 183 10.19 -4.84 -10.01
N HIS A 184 10.70 -5.85 -9.33
CA HIS A 184 12.10 -6.01 -9.01
C HIS A 184 12.72 -7.13 -9.84
N PHE A 185 13.92 -6.89 -10.34
CA PHE A 185 14.75 -7.87 -11.00
C PHE A 185 15.88 -8.25 -10.07
N LEU A 186 15.97 -9.54 -9.77
CA LEU A 186 16.99 -10.13 -8.92
C LEU A 186 17.89 -11.02 -9.78
N VAL A 187 19.16 -10.99 -9.52
CA VAL A 187 20.13 -11.87 -10.15
C VAL A 187 20.79 -12.69 -9.05
N ARG A 188 20.94 -14.00 -9.28
CA ARG A 188 21.69 -14.92 -8.45
C ARG A 188 22.84 -15.48 -9.23
N ASP A 189 24.03 -15.45 -8.63
CA ASP A 189 25.26 -16.09 -9.07
C ASP A 189 25.80 -16.93 -7.91
N GLY A 190 25.61 -18.24 -7.99
CA GLY A 190 25.93 -19.12 -6.87
C GLY A 190 25.21 -18.75 -5.57
N GLY A 191 25.99 -18.37 -4.53
CA GLY A 191 25.44 -17.94 -3.24
C GLY A 191 25.19 -16.44 -3.13
N HIS A 192 25.54 -15.65 -4.14
CA HIS A 192 25.37 -14.20 -4.14
C HIS A 192 24.09 -13.78 -4.85
N VAL A 193 23.28 -12.92 -4.19
CA VAL A 193 22.02 -12.40 -4.76
C VAL A 193 22.01 -10.89 -4.66
N TRP A 194 21.66 -10.21 -5.74
CA TRP A 194 21.50 -8.76 -5.77
C TRP A 194 20.29 -8.31 -6.58
N SER A 195 19.82 -7.11 -6.30
CA SER A 195 18.79 -6.44 -7.08
C SER A 195 19.42 -5.50 -8.10
N LEU A 196 18.92 -5.50 -9.33
CA LEU A 196 19.47 -4.66 -10.41
C LEU A 196 19.33 -3.16 -10.13
N ALA A 197 18.27 -2.76 -9.43
CA ALA A 197 17.97 -1.38 -9.11
C ALA A 197 18.13 -1.06 -7.59
N GLY A 198 19.01 -1.74 -6.89
CA GLY A 198 19.23 -1.55 -5.46
C GLY A 198 18.23 -2.31 -4.59
N ALA A 199 16.99 -1.83 -4.48
CA ALA A 199 15.93 -2.50 -3.75
C ALA A 199 15.42 -3.78 -4.45
N PRO A 200 14.93 -4.79 -3.72
CA PRO A 200 14.83 -4.88 -2.27
C PRO A 200 16.08 -5.44 -1.57
N ALA A 201 17.03 -6.03 -2.28
CA ALA A 201 18.19 -6.70 -1.66
C ALA A 201 19.16 -5.69 -1.01
N ASN A 202 19.23 -4.46 -1.53
CA ASN A 202 20.08 -3.37 -1.04
C ASN A 202 21.54 -3.79 -0.83
N THR A 203 22.03 -4.75 -1.62
CA THR A 203 23.43 -5.17 -1.60
C THR A 203 24.33 -4.08 -2.19
N GLN A 204 25.50 -3.92 -1.63
CA GLN A 204 26.48 -2.97 -2.14
C GLN A 204 27.01 -3.44 -3.50
N ALA A 205 26.99 -2.56 -4.49
CA ALA A 205 27.56 -2.77 -5.81
C ALA A 205 28.97 -2.20 -5.90
N ASP A 206 29.81 -2.73 -6.79
CA ASP A 206 31.12 -2.15 -7.12
C ASP A 206 30.98 -0.82 -7.86
N ALA A 207 29.93 -0.73 -8.70
CA ALA A 207 29.54 0.51 -9.36
C ALA A 207 28.01 0.55 -9.52
N TYR A 208 27.42 1.73 -9.30
CA TYR A 208 25.99 1.95 -9.46
C TYR A 208 25.75 3.32 -10.09
N ARG A 209 24.86 3.33 -11.10
CA ARG A 209 24.50 4.55 -11.80
C ARG A 209 23.02 4.47 -12.24
N VAL A 210 22.28 5.53 -12.00
CA VAL A 210 20.91 5.69 -12.54
C VAL A 210 20.86 6.93 -13.41
N THR A 211 20.29 6.77 -14.59
CA THR A 211 20.03 7.88 -15.51
C THR A 211 18.52 8.07 -15.64
N LEU A 212 18.02 9.22 -15.20
CA LEU A 212 16.63 9.62 -15.24
C LEU A 212 16.39 10.56 -16.42
N GLU A 213 15.73 10.05 -17.45
CA GLU A 213 15.35 10.78 -18.66
C GLU A 213 13.82 10.94 -18.71
N PRO A 214 13.27 11.93 -19.41
CA PRO A 214 11.82 12.14 -19.46
C PRO A 214 11.01 10.97 -20.02
N TYR A 215 11.64 10.11 -20.83
CA TYR A 215 11.02 8.99 -21.54
C TYR A 215 11.57 7.63 -21.13
N LYS A 216 12.62 7.59 -20.32
CA LYS A 216 13.32 6.36 -19.96
C LYS A 216 14.06 6.52 -18.63
N VAL A 217 14.10 5.46 -17.84
CA VAL A 217 15.01 5.32 -16.70
C VAL A 217 15.94 4.15 -16.97
N THR A 218 17.23 4.35 -16.70
CA THR A 218 18.25 3.32 -16.90
C THR A 218 19.02 3.13 -15.59
N TYR A 219 19.03 1.89 -15.07
CA TYR A 219 19.87 1.46 -13.97
C TYR A 219 21.06 0.69 -14.55
N GLU A 220 22.25 1.06 -14.15
CA GLU A 220 23.51 0.41 -14.50
C GLU A 220 24.22 0.00 -13.22
N ARG A 221 24.62 -1.26 -13.15
CA ARG A 221 25.22 -1.82 -11.94
C ARG A 221 26.31 -2.81 -12.30
N ARG A 222 27.37 -2.87 -11.49
CA ARG A 222 28.40 -3.88 -11.59
C ARG A 222 28.61 -4.59 -10.25
N ASP A 223 28.63 -5.91 -10.31
CA ASP A 223 28.88 -6.81 -9.21
C ASP A 223 29.95 -7.82 -9.66
N GLY A 224 31.19 -7.64 -9.21
CA GLY A 224 32.34 -8.40 -9.68
C GLY A 224 32.60 -8.24 -11.17
N SER A 225 32.57 -9.36 -11.88
CA SER A 225 32.72 -9.41 -13.35
C SER A 225 31.40 -9.22 -14.10
N ILE A 226 30.26 -9.17 -13.40
CA ILE A 226 28.95 -9.06 -14.04
C ILE A 226 28.52 -7.59 -14.07
N SER A 227 28.33 -7.07 -15.27
CA SER A 227 27.72 -5.77 -15.53
C SER A 227 26.27 -5.96 -15.93
N SER A 228 25.37 -5.20 -15.32
CA SER A 228 23.93 -5.25 -15.61
C SER A 228 23.42 -3.86 -16.03
N ARG A 229 22.46 -3.85 -16.96
CA ARG A 229 21.75 -2.65 -17.39
C ARG A 229 20.28 -2.96 -17.55
N LEU A 230 19.44 -2.26 -16.76
CA LEU A 230 17.99 -2.33 -16.85
C LEU A 230 17.44 -1.00 -17.34
N ALA A 231 16.85 -0.99 -18.53
CA ALA A 231 16.20 0.19 -19.10
C ALA A 231 14.68 0.02 -19.05
N ILE A 232 13.98 1.04 -18.54
CA ILE A 232 12.52 1.04 -18.36
C ILE A 232 11.93 2.21 -19.16
N CYS A 233 10.92 1.93 -19.97
CA CYS A 233 10.16 2.95 -20.70
C CYS A 233 8.69 2.57 -20.81
N VAL A 234 7.82 3.58 -20.98
CA VAL A 234 6.38 3.40 -21.23
C VAL A 234 6.14 3.45 -22.75
N SER A 235 5.31 2.54 -23.25
CA SER A 235 4.90 2.53 -24.64
C SER A 235 4.11 3.79 -24.97
N PRO A 236 4.42 4.53 -26.04
CA PRO A 236 3.67 5.72 -26.42
C PRO A 236 2.29 5.41 -27.03
N ARG A 237 2.04 4.16 -27.43
CA ARG A 237 0.81 3.76 -28.15
C ARG A 237 -0.05 2.73 -27.42
N HIS A 238 0.52 2.03 -26.48
CA HIS A 238 -0.14 0.94 -25.74
C HIS A 238 -0.07 1.17 -24.25
N ASP A 239 -1.05 0.66 -23.52
CA ASP A 239 -1.07 0.70 -22.05
C ASP A 239 -0.12 -0.37 -21.49
N GLY A 240 1.16 -0.04 -21.48
CA GLY A 240 2.19 -0.96 -21.03
C GLY A 240 3.57 -0.33 -20.93
N GLU A 241 4.46 -1.04 -20.30
CA GLU A 241 5.86 -0.70 -20.12
C GLU A 241 6.78 -1.79 -20.65
N ILE A 242 7.99 -1.40 -21.03
CA ILE A 242 9.06 -2.30 -21.44
C ILE A 242 10.17 -2.18 -20.42
N ARG A 243 10.61 -3.30 -19.90
CA ARG A 243 11.78 -3.44 -19.04
C ARG A 243 12.81 -4.30 -19.75
N HIS A 244 13.86 -3.67 -20.26
CA HIS A 244 14.90 -4.31 -21.05
C HIS A 244 16.14 -4.53 -20.19
N LEU A 245 16.44 -5.81 -19.91
CA LEU A 245 17.61 -6.22 -19.16
C LEU A 245 18.72 -6.69 -20.10
N ILE A 246 19.93 -6.22 -19.84
CA ILE A 246 21.17 -6.70 -20.43
C ILE A 246 22.09 -7.11 -19.30
N LEU A 247 22.56 -8.36 -19.33
CA LEU A 247 23.63 -8.87 -18.48
C LEU A 247 24.86 -9.14 -19.34
N LYS A 248 26.04 -8.74 -18.84
CA LYS A 248 27.30 -8.92 -19.52
C LYS A 248 28.33 -9.46 -18.54
N ASN A 249 28.98 -10.54 -18.89
CA ASN A 249 30.17 -11.00 -18.19
C ASN A 249 31.38 -10.28 -18.79
N ASP A 250 32.04 -9.44 -18.02
CA ASP A 250 33.27 -8.72 -18.38
C ASP A 250 34.53 -9.49 -17.91
N GLY A 251 34.37 -10.66 -17.27
CA GLY A 251 35.44 -11.52 -16.82
C GLY A 251 35.80 -12.61 -17.81
N LEU A 252 36.74 -13.46 -17.43
CA LEU A 252 37.20 -14.59 -18.22
C LEU A 252 36.54 -15.91 -17.82
N GLU A 253 36.06 -15.98 -16.57
CA GLU A 253 35.41 -17.19 -16.05
C GLU A 253 33.93 -17.22 -16.43
N PRO A 254 33.38 -18.38 -16.78
CA PRO A 254 31.96 -18.51 -17.05
C PRO A 254 31.14 -18.38 -15.75
N HIS A 255 29.97 -17.76 -15.85
CA HIS A 255 28.99 -17.63 -14.76
C HIS A 255 27.66 -18.26 -15.15
N GLU A 256 27.03 -18.95 -14.21
CA GLU A 256 25.66 -19.45 -14.34
C GLU A 256 24.75 -18.52 -13.54
N LEU A 257 24.00 -17.68 -14.25
CA LEU A 257 23.17 -16.67 -13.67
C LEU A 257 21.71 -17.09 -13.69
N GLU A 258 21.03 -16.94 -12.54
CA GLU A 258 19.57 -17.01 -12.48
C GLU A 258 18.99 -15.61 -12.38
N VAL A 259 17.95 -15.35 -13.17
CA VAL A 259 17.22 -14.07 -13.14
C VAL A 259 15.82 -14.32 -12.64
N GLY A 260 15.47 -13.68 -11.52
CA GLY A 260 14.13 -13.69 -10.96
C GLY A 260 13.44 -12.34 -11.13
N VAL A 261 12.13 -12.36 -11.37
CA VAL A 261 11.30 -11.14 -11.35
C VAL A 261 10.29 -11.28 -10.23
N PHE A 262 10.22 -10.26 -9.38
CA PHE A 262 9.26 -10.20 -8.27
C PHE A 262 8.39 -8.97 -8.41
N ALA A 263 7.09 -9.13 -8.23
CA ALA A 263 6.12 -8.04 -8.16
C ALA A 263 4.93 -8.42 -7.27
N GLU A 264 4.36 -7.46 -6.54
CA GLU A 264 3.04 -7.61 -5.95
C GLU A 264 2.00 -6.98 -6.88
N ILE A 265 1.12 -7.82 -7.43
CA ILE A 265 0.02 -7.38 -8.31
C ILE A 265 -1.16 -6.92 -7.45
N ALA A 266 -1.77 -5.78 -7.81
CA ALA A 266 -2.91 -5.21 -7.09
C ALA A 266 -4.21 -5.29 -7.88
N LEU A 267 -4.25 -4.80 -9.12
CA LEU A 267 -5.45 -4.69 -9.99
C LEU A 267 -6.63 -4.02 -9.26
N ALA A 268 -6.35 -2.96 -8.51
CA ALA A 268 -7.30 -2.24 -7.68
C ALA A 268 -7.00 -0.74 -7.70
N THR A 269 -7.94 0.08 -7.23
CA THR A 269 -7.61 1.48 -6.93
C THR A 269 -6.66 1.55 -5.73
N GLN A 270 -5.90 2.63 -5.63
CA GLN A 270 -5.00 2.82 -4.48
C GLN A 270 -5.76 2.89 -3.16
N GLU A 271 -6.96 3.47 -3.18
CA GLU A 271 -7.82 3.59 -1.99
C GLU A 271 -8.29 2.22 -1.51
N GLU A 272 -8.75 1.35 -2.42
CA GLU A 272 -9.14 -0.03 -2.10
C GLU A 272 -7.98 -0.85 -1.54
N ASP A 273 -6.78 -0.75 -2.18
CA ASP A 273 -5.61 -1.50 -1.75
C ASP A 273 -5.08 -1.04 -0.39
N LEU A 274 -5.15 0.26 -0.08
CA LEU A 274 -4.77 0.80 1.23
C LEU A 274 -5.79 0.46 2.32
N ALA A 275 -7.09 0.46 1.98
CA ALA A 275 -8.14 0.15 2.95
C ALA A 275 -8.15 -1.33 3.35
N HIS A 276 -8.02 -2.24 2.38
CA HIS A 276 -8.15 -3.68 2.60
C HIS A 276 -7.18 -4.51 1.74
N PRO A 277 -5.85 -4.41 1.96
CA PRO A 277 -4.86 -5.06 1.09
C PRO A 277 -4.97 -6.60 1.06
N ALA A 278 -5.44 -7.22 2.14
CA ALA A 278 -5.63 -8.66 2.20
C ALA A 278 -6.76 -9.12 1.26
N PHE A 279 -7.87 -8.39 1.20
CA PHE A 279 -8.98 -8.72 0.31
C PHE A 279 -8.60 -8.52 -1.15
N VAL A 280 -7.85 -7.49 -1.48
CA VAL A 280 -7.33 -7.28 -2.84
C VAL A 280 -6.48 -8.46 -3.27
N LYS A 281 -5.58 -8.97 -2.41
CA LYS A 281 -4.75 -10.16 -2.70
C LYS A 281 -5.57 -11.41 -2.96
N LEU A 282 -6.63 -11.63 -2.19
CA LEU A 282 -7.46 -12.85 -2.31
C LEU A 282 -8.23 -12.92 -3.63
N THR A 283 -8.45 -11.80 -4.30
CA THR A 283 -9.24 -11.73 -5.53
C THR A 283 -8.39 -11.67 -6.80
N VAL A 284 -7.06 -11.65 -6.69
CA VAL A 284 -6.15 -11.71 -7.83
C VAL A 284 -5.83 -13.17 -8.13
N ASP A 285 -6.17 -13.61 -9.32
CA ASP A 285 -5.77 -14.91 -9.88
C ASP A 285 -4.58 -14.75 -10.81
N ALA A 286 -3.71 -15.77 -10.89
CA ALA A 286 -2.51 -15.78 -11.72
C ALA A 286 -2.46 -17.09 -12.52
N GLN A 287 -2.37 -16.97 -13.84
CA GLN A 287 -2.33 -18.10 -14.76
C GLN A 287 -1.11 -17.97 -15.68
N LEU A 288 -0.48 -19.10 -15.99
CA LEU A 288 0.62 -19.16 -16.97
C LEU A 288 0.08 -19.74 -18.27
N GLU A 289 0.11 -18.96 -19.33
CA GLU A 289 -0.27 -19.36 -20.68
C GLU A 289 0.94 -19.24 -21.61
N GLY A 290 1.59 -20.36 -21.92
CA GLY A 290 2.85 -20.37 -22.67
C GLY A 290 3.92 -19.56 -21.91
N ASP A 291 4.43 -18.50 -22.54
CA ASP A 291 5.43 -17.58 -21.95
C ASP A 291 4.80 -16.33 -21.28
N THR A 292 3.48 -16.33 -21.10
CA THR A 292 2.73 -15.19 -20.59
C THR A 292 2.14 -15.48 -19.22
N LEU A 293 2.42 -14.62 -18.25
CA LEU A 293 1.71 -14.59 -16.97
C LEU A 293 0.50 -13.66 -17.09
N LEU A 294 -0.69 -14.22 -16.93
CA LEU A 294 -1.95 -13.50 -16.93
C LEU A 294 -2.42 -13.31 -15.49
N PHE A 295 -2.73 -12.06 -15.14
CA PHE A 295 -3.32 -11.72 -13.84
C PHE A 295 -4.71 -11.15 -14.06
N THR A 296 -5.70 -11.68 -13.34
CA THR A 296 -7.10 -11.25 -13.39
C THR A 296 -7.64 -10.99 -11.98
N ARG A 297 -8.65 -10.12 -11.91
CA ARG A 297 -9.40 -9.82 -10.68
C ARG A 297 -10.88 -9.62 -11.00
#